data_c8132d8d9007955253ff150cd50875e8
#
_entry.id   c8132d8d9007955253ff150cd50875e8
#
_cell.length_a   1.000
_cell.length_b   1.000
_cell.length_c   1.000
_cell.angle_alpha   90.00
_cell.angle_beta   90.00
_cell.angle_gamma   90.00
#
_symmetry.space_group_name_H-M   'P 1'
#
loop_
_entity.id
_entity.type
_entity.pdbx_description
1 polymer ?
#
loop_
_entity_poly.entity_id
_entity_poly.type
_entity_poly.pdbx_seq_one_letter_code
_entity_poly.pdbx_strand_id
1 'polypeptide(L)'
;MAEQNQKKQQEPDLNQLLKVRREKLAELQAAGKDPFQITKYDVTVHSTDVKEDYSQWEGKEVSIAGRMMSKRVMGKASFCNVQDLKGDIQCYVARDDLGEEAYKEFKRMDIGDIIGVKGIVFTTKMGEISIHAHSITLLSKSLQVLPEKYHGLTNTDMRYRQRYTDLIMNEDVRKTFVMRSKIISCIRRYLDGQGFLEVETPMLVSNAGGAAARPFETHYNALDEDVKLRISLELYLKRLIVGGMERVYEIGRVFRNEGLDTRHNPESVSYTHLRAHETS
;
A
#
# COMPACT_ATOMS: atom_id res chain seq x y z
N MET A 1 -49.30 -25.81 1.27
CA MET A 1 -48.01 -25.81 0.56
C MET A 1 -47.82 -24.41 -0.01
N ALA A 2 -47.05 -23.60 0.67
CA ALA A 2 -46.75 -22.23 0.26
C ALA A 2 -45.33 -22.25 -0.33
N GLU A 3 -45.24 -22.11 -1.64
CA GLU A 3 -43.97 -21.95 -2.35
C GLU A 3 -43.35 -20.60 -1.99
N GLN A 4 -42.25 -20.66 -1.26
CA GLN A 4 -41.39 -19.51 -1.02
C GLN A 4 -40.63 -19.14 -2.29
N ASN A 5 -41.13 -18.13 -2.99
CA ASN A 5 -40.43 -17.46 -4.10
C ASN A 5 -39.27 -16.65 -3.55
N GLN A 6 -38.12 -17.28 -3.32
CA GLN A 6 -36.85 -16.59 -3.10
C GLN A 6 -36.40 -15.99 -4.44
N LYS A 7 -36.66 -14.69 -4.62
CA LYS A 7 -35.98 -13.89 -5.65
C LYS A 7 -34.47 -13.94 -5.38
N LYS A 8 -33.76 -14.80 -6.09
CA LYS A 8 -32.31 -14.67 -6.26
C LYS A 8 -32.06 -13.29 -6.85
N GLN A 9 -31.55 -12.37 -6.06
CA GLN A 9 -30.95 -11.16 -6.60
C GLN A 9 -29.75 -11.63 -7.45
N GLN A 10 -29.87 -11.49 -8.77
CA GLN A 10 -28.73 -11.70 -9.68
C GLN A 10 -27.65 -10.72 -9.28
N GLU A 11 -26.45 -11.23 -8.95
CA GLU A 11 -25.27 -10.39 -8.78
C GLU A 11 -25.05 -9.60 -10.07
N PRO A 12 -24.87 -8.26 -9.99
CA PRO A 12 -24.68 -7.45 -11.18
C PRO A 12 -23.39 -7.90 -11.91
N ASP A 13 -23.48 -8.06 -13.24
CA ASP A 13 -22.31 -8.37 -14.06
C ASP A 13 -21.17 -7.41 -13.76
N LEU A 14 -19.97 -7.94 -13.49
CA LEU A 14 -18.76 -7.17 -13.18
C LEU A 14 -18.49 -6.10 -14.24
N ASN A 15 -18.67 -6.41 -15.52
CA ASN A 15 -18.51 -5.47 -16.63
C ASN A 15 -19.48 -4.30 -16.55
N GLN A 16 -20.71 -4.56 -16.12
CA GLN A 16 -21.70 -3.51 -15.93
C GLN A 16 -21.32 -2.58 -14.75
N LEU A 17 -20.82 -3.14 -13.64
CA LEU A 17 -20.33 -2.33 -12.51
C LEU A 17 -19.15 -1.44 -12.92
N LEU A 18 -18.20 -1.97 -13.67
CA LEU A 18 -17.05 -1.21 -14.17
C LEU A 18 -17.49 -0.08 -15.12
N LYS A 19 -18.48 -0.35 -15.98
CA LYS A 19 -19.05 0.67 -16.87
C LYS A 19 -19.71 1.80 -16.09
N VAL A 20 -20.56 1.48 -15.12
CA VAL A 20 -21.23 2.48 -14.27
C VAL A 20 -20.22 3.36 -13.52
N ARG A 21 -19.12 2.80 -13.01
CA ARG A 21 -18.08 3.59 -12.33
C ARG A 21 -17.39 4.59 -13.27
N ARG A 22 -17.12 4.19 -14.53
CA ARG A 22 -16.54 5.05 -15.55
C ARG A 22 -17.52 6.16 -15.98
N GLU A 23 -18.80 5.84 -16.12
CA GLU A 23 -19.85 6.80 -16.41
C GLU A 23 -19.95 7.87 -15.29
N LYS A 24 -19.94 7.45 -14.02
CA LYS A 24 -19.92 8.37 -12.87
C LYS A 24 -18.70 9.29 -12.88
N LEU A 25 -17.51 8.78 -13.26
CA LEU A 25 -16.32 9.62 -13.42
C LEU A 25 -16.49 10.63 -14.54
N ALA A 26 -16.98 10.20 -15.71
CA ALA A 26 -17.21 11.09 -16.84
C ALA A 26 -18.20 12.21 -16.51
N GLU A 27 -19.27 11.90 -15.75
CA GLU A 27 -20.22 12.90 -15.27
C GLU A 27 -19.55 13.93 -14.32
N LEU A 28 -18.69 13.47 -13.40
CA LEU A 28 -17.95 14.34 -12.51
C LEU A 28 -16.99 15.26 -13.29
N GLN A 29 -16.30 14.73 -14.30
CA GLN A 29 -15.41 15.49 -15.16
C GLN A 29 -16.16 16.53 -15.98
N ALA A 30 -17.30 16.16 -16.57
CA ALA A 30 -18.17 17.07 -17.31
C ALA A 30 -18.74 18.20 -16.43
N ALA A 31 -18.96 17.93 -15.14
CA ALA A 31 -19.41 18.91 -14.15
C ALA A 31 -18.27 19.77 -13.57
N GLY A 32 -17.02 19.63 -14.04
CA GLY A 32 -15.86 20.35 -13.51
C GLY A 32 -15.43 19.90 -12.10
N LYS A 33 -15.87 18.71 -11.66
CA LYS A 33 -15.57 18.13 -10.35
C LYS A 33 -14.67 16.89 -10.46
N ASP A 34 -13.68 16.92 -11.36
CA ASP A 34 -12.76 15.82 -11.58
C ASP A 34 -11.90 15.57 -10.31
N PRO A 35 -12.07 14.42 -9.60
CA PRO A 35 -11.32 14.14 -8.40
C PRO A 35 -9.81 14.01 -8.66
N PHE A 36 -9.38 13.67 -9.87
CA PHE A 36 -7.97 13.51 -10.20
C PHE A 36 -7.23 14.84 -10.38
N GLN A 37 -7.94 15.98 -10.37
CA GLN A 37 -7.32 17.32 -10.35
C GLN A 37 -6.95 17.76 -8.92
N ILE A 38 -7.42 17.03 -7.89
CA ILE A 38 -7.08 17.33 -6.49
C ILE A 38 -5.75 16.68 -6.17
N THR A 39 -4.67 17.47 -6.19
CA THR A 39 -3.30 16.99 -5.98
C THR A 39 -2.86 17.04 -4.51
N LYS A 40 -3.58 17.75 -3.65
CA LYS A 40 -3.27 17.92 -2.23
C LYS A 40 -4.53 17.89 -1.38
N TYR A 41 -4.47 17.20 -0.24
CA TYR A 41 -5.48 17.24 0.79
C TYR A 41 -4.80 17.25 2.17
N ASP A 42 -5.17 18.20 3.02
CA ASP A 42 -4.52 18.37 4.31
C ASP A 42 -5.11 17.41 5.34
N VAL A 43 -4.30 16.46 5.78
CA VAL A 43 -4.62 15.46 6.83
C VAL A 43 -4.01 15.94 8.14
N THR A 44 -4.82 16.00 9.21
CA THR A 44 -4.34 16.44 10.53
C THR A 44 -3.99 15.27 11.44
N VAL A 45 -4.62 14.10 11.23
CA VAL A 45 -4.49 12.94 12.11
C VAL A 45 -4.80 11.65 11.35
N HIS A 46 -4.28 10.52 11.81
CA HIS A 46 -4.64 9.20 11.30
C HIS A 46 -5.66 8.50 12.22
N SER A 47 -6.34 7.50 11.66
CA SER A 47 -7.42 6.74 12.32
C SER A 47 -7.00 6.15 13.66
N THR A 48 -5.83 5.52 13.74
CA THR A 48 -5.33 4.91 14.99
C THR A 48 -4.96 5.95 16.03
N ASP A 49 -4.39 7.10 15.63
CA ASP A 49 -4.03 8.18 16.57
C ASP A 49 -5.26 8.69 17.31
N VAL A 50 -6.41 8.76 16.62
CA VAL A 50 -7.70 9.14 17.24
C VAL A 50 -8.22 8.05 18.18
N LYS A 51 -8.09 6.76 17.79
CA LYS A 51 -8.59 5.64 18.59
C LYS A 51 -7.73 5.37 19.83
N GLU A 52 -6.41 5.51 19.72
CA GLU A 52 -5.46 5.23 20.79
C GLU A 52 -5.43 6.34 21.85
N ASP A 53 -5.62 7.59 21.46
CA ASP A 53 -5.65 8.74 22.36
C ASP A 53 -6.95 9.54 22.22
N TYR A 54 -8.08 8.83 22.40
CA TYR A 54 -9.42 9.41 22.23
C TYR A 54 -9.63 10.67 23.09
N SER A 55 -9.13 10.67 24.34
CA SER A 55 -9.30 11.79 25.27
C SER A 55 -8.69 13.10 24.74
N GLN A 56 -7.62 13.01 23.96
CA GLN A 56 -7.01 14.16 23.30
C GLN A 56 -7.87 14.69 22.16
N TRP A 57 -8.61 13.82 21.48
CA TRP A 57 -9.31 14.15 20.23
C TRP A 57 -10.81 14.37 20.39
N GLU A 58 -11.43 13.92 21.46
CA GLU A 58 -12.86 14.07 21.71
C GLU A 58 -13.33 15.52 21.55
N GLY A 59 -14.37 15.72 20.76
CA GLY A 59 -14.94 17.04 20.47
C GLY A 59 -14.11 17.94 19.58
N LYS A 60 -12.89 17.52 19.17
CA LYS A 60 -12.05 18.32 18.27
C LYS A 60 -12.36 18.02 16.81
N GLU A 61 -12.16 19.04 15.98
CA GLU A 61 -12.22 18.92 14.54
C GLU A 61 -10.95 18.25 14.01
N VAL A 62 -11.12 17.27 13.15
CA VAL A 62 -10.05 16.54 12.49
C VAL A 62 -10.30 16.43 11.00
N SER A 63 -9.21 16.24 10.25
CA SER A 63 -9.23 15.97 8.82
C SER A 63 -8.46 14.68 8.55
N ILE A 64 -9.13 13.69 7.96
CA ILE A 64 -8.55 12.41 7.55
C ILE A 64 -8.73 12.18 6.06
N ALA A 65 -7.88 11.36 5.48
CA ALA A 65 -8.06 10.86 4.11
C ALA A 65 -7.76 9.38 4.05
N GLY A 66 -8.58 8.64 3.27
CA GLY A 66 -8.41 7.20 3.15
C GLY A 66 -9.39 6.57 2.18
N ARG A 67 -9.30 5.26 2.07
CA ARG A 67 -10.17 4.46 1.22
C ARG A 67 -11.47 4.11 1.93
N MET A 68 -12.58 4.39 1.30
CA MET A 68 -13.90 3.98 1.79
C MET A 68 -14.09 2.47 1.62
N MET A 69 -14.02 1.73 2.72
CA MET A 69 -14.08 0.27 2.73
C MET A 69 -15.49 -0.30 2.94
N SER A 70 -16.38 0.51 3.49
CA SER A 70 -17.80 0.17 3.62
C SER A 70 -18.64 1.43 3.60
N LYS A 71 -19.89 1.29 3.18
CA LYS A 71 -20.89 2.36 3.21
C LYS A 71 -22.25 1.78 3.51
N ARG A 72 -22.94 2.35 4.49
CA ARG A 72 -24.29 1.97 4.90
C ARG A 72 -25.17 3.21 4.94
N VAL A 73 -26.11 3.29 4.00
CA VAL A 73 -27.06 4.41 3.86
C VAL A 73 -28.35 4.07 4.60
N MET A 74 -28.78 4.92 5.53
CA MET A 74 -30.00 4.77 6.34
C MET A 74 -30.83 6.06 6.27
N GLY A 75 -31.47 6.31 5.12
CA GLY A 75 -32.32 7.49 4.91
C GLY A 75 -31.53 8.81 4.92
N LYS A 76 -31.69 9.60 6.01
CA LYS A 76 -31.04 10.90 6.18
C LYS A 76 -29.65 10.82 6.83
N ALA A 77 -29.26 9.65 7.32
CA ALA A 77 -27.96 9.40 7.93
C ALA A 77 -27.29 8.20 7.28
N SER A 78 -25.99 8.17 7.33
CA SER A 78 -25.16 7.10 6.77
C SER A 78 -23.94 6.87 7.64
N PHE A 79 -23.37 5.69 7.52
CA PHE A 79 -22.06 5.37 8.06
C PHE A 79 -21.14 4.90 6.93
N CYS A 80 -19.89 5.26 6.99
CA CYS A 80 -18.84 4.65 6.16
C CYS A 80 -17.60 4.39 7.01
N ASN A 81 -16.81 3.40 6.61
CA ASN A 81 -15.51 3.13 7.19
C ASN A 81 -14.43 3.62 6.23
N VAL A 82 -13.53 4.43 6.73
CA VAL A 82 -12.40 4.99 6.00
C VAL A 82 -11.12 4.34 6.50
N GLN A 83 -10.40 3.66 5.61
CA GLN A 83 -9.12 3.01 5.89
C GLN A 83 -8.00 3.94 5.42
N ASP A 84 -7.12 4.31 6.34
CA ASP A 84 -5.91 5.08 6.06
C ASP A 84 -4.62 4.23 6.17
N LEU A 85 -3.47 4.90 6.27
CA LEU A 85 -2.17 4.23 6.39
C LEU A 85 -2.06 3.38 7.66
N LYS A 86 -2.62 3.85 8.78
CA LYS A 86 -2.44 3.25 10.11
C LYS A 86 -3.54 2.27 10.48
N GLY A 87 -4.77 2.49 10.01
CA GLY A 87 -5.90 1.65 10.36
C GLY A 87 -7.19 2.07 9.66
N ASP A 88 -8.31 1.98 10.37
CA ASP A 88 -9.60 2.42 9.89
C ASP A 88 -10.37 3.20 10.97
N ILE A 89 -11.33 4.03 10.55
CA ILE A 89 -12.22 4.72 11.45
C ILE A 89 -13.61 4.86 10.82
N GLN A 90 -14.62 4.77 11.66
CA GLN A 90 -16.00 5.00 11.25
C GLN A 90 -16.27 6.49 11.08
N CYS A 91 -16.98 6.87 10.02
CA CYS A 91 -17.49 8.22 9.81
C CYS A 91 -19.03 8.18 9.81
N TYR A 92 -19.64 9.01 10.62
CA TYR A 92 -21.08 9.30 10.61
C TYR A 92 -21.33 10.47 9.68
N VAL A 93 -22.26 10.29 8.75
CA VAL A 93 -22.55 11.25 7.69
C VAL A 93 -24.03 11.55 7.71
N ALA A 94 -24.43 12.71 8.19
CA ALA A 94 -25.83 13.13 8.21
C ALA A 94 -26.10 14.18 7.12
N ARG A 95 -27.27 14.08 6.50
CA ARG A 95 -27.70 15.00 5.45
C ARG A 95 -27.81 16.43 5.97
N ASP A 96 -28.31 16.58 7.17
CA ASP A 96 -28.60 17.89 7.74
C ASP A 96 -27.30 18.64 8.12
N ASP A 97 -26.17 17.90 8.38
CA ASP A 97 -24.86 18.48 8.68
C ASP A 97 -24.03 18.71 7.41
N LEU A 98 -24.12 17.79 6.44
CA LEU A 98 -23.35 17.86 5.20
C LEU A 98 -23.98 18.77 4.14
N GLY A 99 -25.31 18.96 4.23
CA GLY A 99 -26.12 19.59 3.20
C GLY A 99 -26.65 18.59 2.17
N GLU A 100 -27.78 18.93 1.55
CA GLU A 100 -28.51 18.00 0.69
C GLU A 100 -27.72 17.59 -0.55
N GLU A 101 -27.06 18.53 -1.20
CA GLU A 101 -26.27 18.29 -2.43
C GLU A 101 -25.04 17.41 -2.13
N ALA A 102 -24.23 17.76 -1.14
CA ALA A 102 -23.05 17.00 -0.76
C ALA A 102 -23.44 15.58 -0.26
N TYR A 103 -24.58 15.44 0.41
CA TYR A 103 -25.08 14.12 0.82
C TYR A 103 -25.54 13.28 -0.38
N LYS A 104 -26.14 13.89 -1.41
CA LYS A 104 -26.45 13.19 -2.68
C LYS A 104 -25.18 12.72 -3.38
N GLU A 105 -24.15 13.56 -3.44
CA GLU A 105 -22.84 13.19 -3.99
C GLU A 105 -22.21 12.03 -3.20
N PHE A 106 -22.21 12.10 -1.87
CA PHE A 106 -21.72 11.02 -1.01
C PHE A 106 -22.45 9.69 -1.28
N LYS A 107 -23.76 9.71 -1.45
CA LYS A 107 -24.52 8.49 -1.78
C LYS A 107 -24.12 7.87 -3.12
N ARG A 108 -23.63 8.66 -4.07
CA ARG A 108 -23.16 8.21 -5.38
C ARG A 108 -21.72 7.67 -5.37
N MET A 109 -20.93 7.99 -4.34
CA MET A 109 -19.58 7.44 -4.18
C MET A 109 -19.65 5.91 -4.05
N ASP A 110 -18.58 5.23 -4.47
CA ASP A 110 -18.51 3.78 -4.47
C ASP A 110 -17.50 3.27 -3.42
N ILE A 111 -17.72 2.06 -2.92
CA ILE A 111 -16.72 1.36 -2.09
C ILE A 111 -15.43 1.24 -2.90
N GLY A 112 -14.32 1.59 -2.27
CA GLY A 112 -13.01 1.67 -2.89
C GLY A 112 -12.57 3.10 -3.26
N ASP A 113 -13.48 4.08 -3.32
CA ASP A 113 -13.11 5.48 -3.56
C ASP A 113 -12.19 6.00 -2.43
N ILE A 114 -11.25 6.87 -2.78
CA ILE A 114 -10.46 7.62 -1.80
C ILE A 114 -11.19 8.90 -1.49
N ILE A 115 -11.46 9.11 -0.23
CA ILE A 115 -12.19 10.28 0.26
C ILE A 115 -11.42 11.01 1.34
N GLY A 116 -11.56 12.32 1.39
CA GLY A 116 -11.19 13.17 2.50
C GLY A 116 -12.43 13.47 3.35
N VAL A 117 -12.30 13.42 4.64
CA VAL A 117 -13.38 13.68 5.60
C VAL A 117 -12.90 14.69 6.63
N LYS A 118 -13.66 15.78 6.81
CA LYS A 118 -13.49 16.71 7.93
C LYS A 118 -14.68 16.59 8.85
N GLY A 119 -14.43 16.56 10.15
CA GLY A 119 -15.49 16.41 11.14
C GLY A 119 -14.99 16.38 12.57
N ILE A 120 -15.93 16.20 13.49
CA ILE A 120 -15.68 16.21 14.92
C ILE A 120 -15.59 14.78 15.43
N VAL A 121 -14.57 14.50 16.24
CA VAL A 121 -14.40 13.20 16.89
C VAL A 121 -15.43 13.03 18.00
N PHE A 122 -16.11 11.89 18.00
CA PHE A 122 -17.13 11.56 19.03
C PHE A 122 -17.25 10.05 19.22
N THR A 123 -17.92 9.64 20.27
CA THR A 123 -18.29 8.24 20.49
C THR A 123 -19.77 8.04 20.20
N THR A 124 -20.08 7.04 19.39
CA THR A 124 -21.47 6.66 19.11
C THR A 124 -22.16 6.06 20.35
N LYS A 125 -23.49 5.98 20.33
CA LYS A 125 -24.28 5.33 21.42
C LYS A 125 -23.87 3.87 21.68
N MET A 126 -23.25 3.22 20.71
CA MET A 126 -22.76 1.82 20.80
C MET A 126 -21.30 1.73 21.26
N GLY A 127 -20.66 2.87 21.61
CA GLY A 127 -19.29 2.91 22.07
C GLY A 127 -18.22 2.96 20.96
N GLU A 128 -18.58 3.10 19.68
CA GLU A 128 -17.62 3.17 18.56
C GLU A 128 -17.10 4.60 18.40
N ILE A 129 -15.77 4.75 18.45
CA ILE A 129 -15.08 6.03 18.18
C ILE A 129 -15.25 6.35 16.70
N SER A 130 -15.79 7.52 16.40
CA SER A 130 -16.20 7.90 15.05
C SER A 130 -15.93 9.38 14.77
N ILE A 131 -15.95 9.75 13.50
CA ILE A 131 -15.91 11.15 13.06
C ILE A 131 -17.30 11.56 12.57
N HIS A 132 -17.88 12.59 13.16
CA HIS A 132 -19.09 13.23 12.70
C HIS A 132 -18.75 14.17 11.56
N ALA A 133 -18.95 13.73 10.34
CA ALA A 133 -18.51 14.43 9.14
C ALA A 133 -19.39 15.64 8.83
N HIS A 134 -18.78 16.80 8.65
CA HIS A 134 -19.42 18.00 8.12
C HIS A 134 -18.90 18.37 6.72
N SER A 135 -17.84 17.71 6.23
CA SER A 135 -17.36 17.84 4.86
C SER A 135 -16.78 16.52 4.37
N ILE A 136 -17.13 16.15 3.13
CA ILE A 136 -16.58 14.98 2.44
C ILE A 136 -16.17 15.40 1.03
N THR A 137 -14.93 15.05 0.67
CA THR A 137 -14.36 15.33 -0.65
C THR A 137 -13.96 14.03 -1.32
N LEU A 138 -14.39 13.80 -2.55
CA LEU A 138 -13.89 12.69 -3.36
C LEU A 138 -12.51 13.05 -3.91
N LEU A 139 -11.47 12.34 -3.45
CA LEU A 139 -10.06 12.59 -3.83
C LEU A 139 -9.60 11.72 -5.00
N SER A 140 -10.15 10.50 -5.11
CA SER A 140 -9.84 9.61 -6.21
C SER A 140 -10.96 8.60 -6.41
N LYS A 141 -11.39 8.42 -7.66
CA LYS A 141 -12.43 7.47 -8.04
C LYS A 141 -11.87 6.08 -8.25
N SER A 142 -12.39 5.09 -7.52
CA SER A 142 -12.07 3.69 -7.74
C SER A 142 -12.83 3.16 -8.96
N LEU A 143 -12.11 2.84 -10.02
CA LEU A 143 -12.69 2.29 -11.25
C LEU A 143 -12.80 0.77 -11.23
N GLN A 144 -12.06 0.11 -10.33
CA GLN A 144 -12.14 -1.33 -10.11
C GLN A 144 -13.01 -1.65 -8.89
N VAL A 145 -13.66 -2.81 -8.92
CA VAL A 145 -14.40 -3.33 -7.78
C VAL A 145 -13.43 -4.05 -6.85
N LEU A 146 -13.48 -3.74 -5.57
CA LEU A 146 -12.69 -4.48 -4.58
C LEU A 146 -13.30 -5.88 -4.35
N PRO A 147 -12.49 -6.89 -4.04
CA PRO A 147 -12.97 -8.19 -3.60
C PRO A 147 -13.91 -8.07 -2.39
N GLU A 148 -14.76 -9.08 -2.19
CA GLU A 148 -15.66 -9.09 -1.03
C GLU A 148 -14.92 -9.03 0.30
N LYS A 149 -15.42 -8.18 1.20
CA LYS A 149 -14.75 -7.88 2.48
C LYS A 149 -14.67 -9.11 3.41
N TYR A 150 -15.68 -9.99 3.39
CA TYR A 150 -15.80 -11.09 4.36
C TYR A 150 -14.78 -12.21 4.18
N HIS A 151 -14.31 -12.42 2.96
CA HIS A 151 -13.35 -13.50 2.65
C HIS A 151 -11.97 -12.93 2.34
N GLY A 152 -11.83 -11.61 2.21
CA GLY A 152 -10.58 -10.99 1.76
C GLY A 152 -10.14 -11.50 0.39
N LEU A 153 -8.91 -11.26 0.03
CA LEU A 153 -8.29 -11.88 -1.13
C LEU A 153 -7.58 -13.16 -0.68
N THR A 154 -8.28 -14.31 -0.72
CA THR A 154 -7.78 -15.61 -0.24
C THR A 154 -6.95 -16.36 -1.29
N ASN A 155 -7.24 -16.16 -2.57
CA ASN A 155 -6.53 -16.82 -3.66
C ASN A 155 -5.06 -16.36 -3.70
N THR A 156 -4.13 -17.29 -3.43
CA THR A 156 -2.70 -17.01 -3.31
C THR A 156 -2.09 -16.45 -4.60
N ASP A 157 -2.46 -16.97 -5.77
CA ASP A 157 -1.97 -16.50 -7.05
C ASP A 157 -2.42 -15.05 -7.32
N MET A 158 -3.69 -14.73 -7.06
CA MET A 158 -4.21 -13.38 -7.16
C MET A 158 -3.53 -12.42 -6.18
N ARG A 159 -3.22 -12.85 -4.95
CA ARG A 159 -2.48 -12.05 -3.96
C ARG A 159 -1.07 -11.67 -4.45
N TYR A 160 -0.40 -12.56 -5.12
CA TYR A 160 0.92 -12.29 -5.70
C TYR A 160 0.83 -11.41 -6.96
N ARG A 161 -0.12 -11.67 -7.85
CA ARG A 161 -0.27 -10.92 -9.10
C ARG A 161 -0.85 -9.53 -8.91
N GLN A 162 -1.75 -9.37 -7.95
CA GLN A 162 -2.40 -8.10 -7.60
C GLN A 162 -2.04 -7.67 -6.18
N ARG A 163 -0.75 -7.51 -5.91
CA ARG A 163 -0.24 -7.17 -4.58
C ARG A 163 -0.87 -5.89 -4.01
N TYR A 164 -1.18 -4.92 -4.84
CA TYR A 164 -1.87 -3.69 -4.44
C TYR A 164 -3.28 -3.97 -3.88
N THR A 165 -4.00 -4.94 -4.44
CA THR A 165 -5.31 -5.37 -3.93
C THR A 165 -5.15 -6.13 -2.60
N ASP A 166 -4.16 -7.01 -2.51
CA ASP A 166 -3.81 -7.73 -1.29
C ASP A 166 -3.48 -6.77 -0.13
N LEU A 167 -2.72 -5.70 -0.41
CA LEU A 167 -2.40 -4.64 0.57
C LEU A 167 -3.64 -3.83 1.02
N ILE A 168 -4.64 -3.68 0.16
CA ILE A 168 -5.90 -3.02 0.52
C ILE A 168 -6.75 -3.91 1.42
N MET A 169 -6.86 -5.19 1.07
CA MET A 169 -7.81 -6.12 1.70
C MET A 169 -7.26 -6.80 2.95
N ASN A 170 -5.95 -7.06 3.01
CA ASN A 170 -5.31 -7.84 4.07
C ASN A 170 -4.36 -6.95 4.89
N GLU A 171 -4.81 -6.55 6.06
CA GLU A 171 -4.06 -5.66 6.95
C GLU A 171 -2.70 -6.25 7.39
N ASP A 172 -2.66 -7.55 7.68
CA ASP A 172 -1.43 -8.25 8.09
C ASP A 172 -0.34 -8.21 7.02
N VAL A 173 -0.72 -8.27 5.74
CA VAL A 173 0.21 -8.12 4.63
C VAL A 173 0.83 -6.73 4.63
N ARG A 174 0.03 -5.68 4.82
CA ARG A 174 0.52 -4.30 4.93
C ARG A 174 1.49 -4.14 6.10
N LYS A 175 1.13 -4.67 7.28
CA LYS A 175 2.01 -4.69 8.47
C LYS A 175 3.34 -5.38 8.17
N THR A 176 3.31 -6.50 7.45
CA THR A 176 4.52 -7.23 7.03
C THR A 176 5.45 -6.38 6.17
N PHE A 177 4.92 -5.67 5.17
CA PHE A 177 5.74 -4.79 4.31
C PHE A 177 6.31 -3.60 5.08
N VAL A 178 5.52 -2.99 5.97
CA VAL A 178 6.01 -1.92 6.86
C VAL A 178 7.12 -2.45 7.79
N MET A 179 6.93 -3.63 8.38
CA MET A 179 7.92 -4.26 9.25
C MET A 179 9.21 -4.55 8.49
N ARG A 180 9.14 -5.06 7.26
CA ARG A 180 10.30 -5.29 6.41
C ARG A 180 11.13 -4.01 6.21
N SER A 181 10.49 -2.88 5.92
CA SER A 181 11.18 -1.59 5.78
C SER A 181 11.83 -1.14 7.09
N LYS A 182 11.16 -1.35 8.23
CA LYS A 182 11.72 -1.04 9.56
C LYS A 182 12.94 -1.90 9.88
N ILE A 183 12.91 -3.20 9.51
CA ILE A 183 14.05 -4.12 9.72
C ILE A 183 15.25 -3.64 8.91
N ILE A 184 15.08 -3.32 7.63
CA ILE A 184 16.18 -2.80 6.79
C ILE A 184 16.76 -1.50 7.36
N SER A 185 15.91 -0.57 7.79
CA SER A 185 16.35 0.68 8.43
C SER A 185 17.08 0.43 9.75
N CYS A 186 16.69 -0.61 10.51
CA CYS A 186 17.38 -1.01 11.74
C CYS A 186 18.78 -1.55 11.46
N ILE A 187 18.91 -2.41 10.44
CA ILE A 187 20.21 -2.95 10.00
C ILE A 187 21.14 -1.80 9.59
N ARG A 188 20.67 -0.85 8.79
CA ARG A 188 21.48 0.31 8.39
C ARG A 188 21.97 1.09 9.60
N ARG A 189 21.07 1.51 10.49
CA ARG A 189 21.46 2.27 11.70
C ARG A 189 22.45 1.51 12.57
N TYR A 190 22.33 0.20 12.67
CA TYR A 190 23.26 -0.63 13.43
C TYR A 190 24.66 -0.63 12.79
N LEU A 191 24.76 -0.86 11.48
CA LEU A 191 26.03 -0.89 10.76
C LEU A 191 26.69 0.49 10.73
N ASP A 192 25.93 1.55 10.46
CA ASP A 192 26.41 2.93 10.52
C ASP A 192 26.98 3.25 11.91
N GLY A 193 26.26 2.85 12.96
CA GLY A 193 26.71 3.00 14.36
C GLY A 193 27.98 2.21 14.71
N GLN A 194 28.30 1.16 13.95
CA GLN A 194 29.57 0.41 14.05
C GLN A 194 30.68 0.98 13.16
N GLY A 195 30.41 2.08 12.47
CA GLY A 195 31.39 2.74 11.58
C GLY A 195 31.55 2.05 10.22
N PHE A 196 30.58 1.27 9.78
CA PHE A 196 30.54 0.78 8.41
C PHE A 196 30.01 1.85 7.46
N LEU A 197 30.53 1.90 6.25
CA LEU A 197 30.07 2.76 5.17
C LEU A 197 29.15 1.97 4.22
N GLU A 198 27.92 2.46 3.99
CA GLU A 198 27.06 1.89 2.94
C GLU A 198 27.60 2.28 1.57
N VAL A 199 27.71 1.31 0.68
CA VAL A 199 28.21 1.50 -0.68
C VAL A 199 27.26 0.86 -1.68
N GLU A 200 27.34 1.29 -2.93
CA GLU A 200 26.65 0.69 -4.07
C GLU A 200 27.69 0.21 -5.08
N THR A 201 27.56 -1.05 -5.48
CA THR A 201 28.47 -1.67 -6.45
C THR A 201 27.72 -2.09 -7.72
N PRO A 202 28.43 -2.28 -8.88
CA PRO A 202 27.77 -2.59 -10.14
C PRO A 202 26.91 -3.85 -10.11
N MET A 203 25.73 -3.79 -10.71
CA MET A 203 24.85 -4.94 -10.94
C MET A 203 25.23 -5.70 -12.22
N LEU A 204 25.68 -4.99 -13.25
CA LEU A 204 26.21 -5.56 -14.48
C LEU A 204 27.70 -5.82 -14.30
N VAL A 205 28.14 -7.04 -14.49
CA VAL A 205 29.52 -7.48 -14.27
C VAL A 205 30.00 -8.34 -15.43
N SER A 206 31.24 -8.21 -15.78
CA SER A 206 31.87 -9.09 -16.81
C SER A 206 32.05 -10.52 -16.27
N ASN A 207 32.33 -10.63 -14.96
CA ASN A 207 32.54 -11.93 -14.30
C ASN A 207 31.67 -12.05 -13.04
N ALA A 208 30.74 -12.97 -13.06
CA ALA A 208 29.90 -13.28 -11.91
C ALA A 208 30.64 -14.25 -10.98
N GLY A 209 30.96 -13.79 -9.76
CA GLY A 209 31.67 -14.58 -8.77
C GLY A 209 31.24 -14.22 -7.35
N GLY A 210 31.86 -14.87 -6.34
CA GLY A 210 31.52 -14.70 -4.92
C GLY A 210 30.38 -15.60 -4.43
N ALA A 211 29.80 -16.45 -5.30
CA ALA A 211 28.82 -17.48 -4.96
C ALA A 211 28.84 -18.59 -6.00
N ALA A 212 28.32 -19.76 -5.64
CA ALA A 212 28.08 -20.87 -6.58
C ALA A 212 26.62 -20.77 -7.07
N ALA A 213 26.38 -19.98 -8.10
CA ALA A 213 25.06 -19.79 -8.70
C ALA A 213 25.18 -19.52 -10.22
N ARG A 214 24.12 -19.84 -10.95
CA ARG A 214 24.04 -19.56 -12.39
C ARG A 214 23.62 -18.10 -12.57
N PRO A 215 24.39 -17.24 -13.31
CA PRO A 215 24.01 -15.86 -13.58
C PRO A 215 22.91 -15.76 -14.67
N PHE A 216 22.20 -14.64 -14.69
CA PHE A 216 21.52 -14.18 -15.89
C PHE A 216 22.54 -13.48 -16.80
N GLU A 217 22.48 -13.71 -18.08
CA GLU A 217 23.34 -13.13 -19.08
C GLU A 217 22.55 -12.15 -19.96
N THR A 218 23.19 -11.06 -20.37
CA THR A 218 22.63 -10.05 -21.25
C THR A 218 23.74 -9.40 -22.07
N HIS A 219 23.37 -8.69 -23.15
CA HIS A 219 24.29 -8.03 -24.03
C HIS A 219 24.28 -6.51 -23.81
N TYR A 220 25.47 -5.93 -23.69
CA TYR A 220 25.67 -4.47 -23.56
C TYR A 220 25.95 -3.87 -24.93
N ASN A 221 24.92 -3.40 -25.63
CA ASN A 221 24.99 -2.95 -27.02
C ASN A 221 26.04 -1.87 -27.29
N ALA A 222 26.29 -0.95 -26.35
CA ALA A 222 27.24 0.15 -26.57
C ALA A 222 28.68 -0.29 -26.61
N LEU A 223 29.03 -1.42 -25.95
CA LEU A 223 30.38 -1.98 -25.94
C LEU A 223 30.51 -3.25 -26.76
N ASP A 224 29.40 -3.75 -27.31
CA ASP A 224 29.33 -5.03 -28.02
C ASP A 224 29.89 -6.20 -27.19
N GLU A 225 29.52 -6.24 -25.89
CA GLU A 225 30.02 -7.21 -24.91
C GLU A 225 28.91 -7.94 -24.19
N ASP A 226 29.12 -9.22 -23.92
CA ASP A 226 28.21 -10.00 -23.06
C ASP A 226 28.55 -9.74 -21.60
N VAL A 227 27.55 -9.34 -20.84
CA VAL A 227 27.65 -9.06 -19.40
C VAL A 227 26.67 -9.93 -18.62
N LYS A 228 26.90 -10.04 -17.33
CA LYS A 228 26.11 -10.86 -16.42
C LYS A 228 25.50 -10.02 -15.32
N LEU A 229 24.34 -10.41 -14.84
CA LEU A 229 23.83 -9.86 -13.59
C LEU A 229 24.56 -10.52 -12.41
N ARG A 230 24.97 -9.71 -11.44
CA ARG A 230 25.73 -10.19 -10.27
C ARG A 230 24.97 -11.23 -9.46
N ILE A 231 25.64 -12.26 -9.01
CA ILE A 231 25.13 -13.32 -8.15
C ILE A 231 25.48 -13.13 -6.66
N SER A 232 26.40 -12.19 -6.38
CA SER A 232 26.88 -11.85 -5.03
C SER A 232 27.40 -10.41 -5.01
N LEU A 233 27.46 -9.80 -3.82
CA LEU A 233 28.03 -8.48 -3.56
C LEU A 233 29.53 -8.54 -3.20
N GLU A 234 30.03 -9.72 -2.87
CA GLU A 234 31.30 -9.95 -2.16
C GLU A 234 32.52 -9.41 -2.90
N LEU A 235 32.65 -9.70 -4.21
CA LEU A 235 33.86 -9.39 -4.95
C LEU A 235 34.16 -7.88 -5.03
N TYR A 236 33.15 -7.08 -5.23
CA TYR A 236 33.29 -5.62 -5.30
C TYR A 236 33.56 -5.01 -3.93
N LEU A 237 32.93 -5.51 -2.88
CA LEU A 237 33.22 -5.07 -1.51
C LEU A 237 34.68 -5.36 -1.14
N LYS A 238 35.23 -6.53 -1.52
CA LYS A 238 36.65 -6.86 -1.33
C LYS A 238 37.60 -5.88 -2.07
N ARG A 239 37.21 -5.44 -3.27
CA ARG A 239 37.99 -4.42 -4.00
C ARG A 239 37.99 -3.08 -3.27
N LEU A 240 36.92 -2.67 -2.65
CA LEU A 240 36.84 -1.46 -1.84
C LEU A 240 37.69 -1.55 -0.58
N ILE A 241 37.75 -2.71 0.07
CA ILE A 241 38.69 -2.98 1.18
C ILE A 241 40.14 -2.83 0.73
N VAL A 242 40.48 -3.43 -0.42
CA VAL A 242 41.84 -3.26 -1.01
C VAL A 242 42.14 -1.79 -1.35
N GLY A 243 41.12 -1.01 -1.74
CA GLY A 243 41.20 0.42 -1.99
C GLY A 243 41.29 1.29 -0.74
N GLY A 244 41.36 0.70 0.46
CA GLY A 244 41.55 1.41 1.73
C GLY A 244 40.27 1.72 2.52
N MET A 245 39.10 1.23 2.11
CA MET A 245 37.86 1.34 2.90
C MET A 245 37.85 0.23 3.94
N GLU A 246 38.04 0.57 5.22
CA GLU A 246 38.22 -0.45 6.28
C GLU A 246 36.94 -1.24 6.60
N ARG A 247 35.78 -0.63 6.46
CA ARG A 247 34.47 -1.23 6.81
C ARG A 247 33.41 -0.80 5.80
N VAL A 248 32.90 -1.73 5.04
CA VAL A 248 31.87 -1.48 4.02
C VAL A 248 30.72 -2.46 4.11
N TYR A 249 29.53 -2.03 3.76
CA TYR A 249 28.39 -2.91 3.56
C TYR A 249 27.55 -2.46 2.36
N GLU A 250 26.81 -3.39 1.82
CA GLU A 250 25.82 -3.13 0.78
C GLU A 250 24.56 -3.94 1.05
N ILE A 251 23.40 -3.30 0.92
CA ILE A 251 22.08 -3.95 0.89
C ILE A 251 21.59 -3.83 -0.55
N GLY A 252 21.82 -4.88 -1.34
CA GLY A 252 21.59 -4.84 -2.77
C GLY A 252 20.88 -6.08 -3.30
N ARG A 253 20.48 -6.01 -4.57
CA ARG A 253 19.91 -7.14 -5.27
C ARG A 253 20.98 -8.01 -5.87
N VAL A 254 20.76 -9.33 -5.75
CA VAL A 254 21.53 -10.36 -6.45
C VAL A 254 20.59 -11.22 -7.28
N PHE A 255 21.11 -11.77 -8.37
CA PHE A 255 20.29 -12.47 -9.37
C PHE A 255 20.83 -13.87 -9.59
N ARG A 256 19.97 -14.88 -9.42
CA ARG A 256 20.35 -16.29 -9.57
C ARG A 256 19.39 -16.97 -10.52
N ASN A 257 19.86 -17.37 -11.71
CA ASN A 257 19.08 -18.02 -12.74
C ASN A 257 19.00 -19.54 -12.46
N GLU A 258 18.29 -19.87 -11.40
CA GLU A 258 18.10 -21.24 -10.90
C GLU A 258 16.60 -21.55 -10.80
N GLY A 259 16.23 -22.55 -10.02
CA GLY A 259 14.83 -22.92 -9.82
C GLY A 259 13.99 -21.83 -9.16
N LEU A 260 12.68 -21.89 -9.40
CA LEU A 260 11.69 -21.03 -8.75
C LEU A 260 10.81 -21.87 -7.83
N ASP A 261 10.88 -21.60 -6.53
CA ASP A 261 10.01 -22.19 -5.53
C ASP A 261 9.72 -21.21 -4.38
N THR A 262 9.08 -21.67 -3.31
CA THR A 262 8.73 -20.81 -2.16
C THR A 262 9.94 -20.28 -1.38
N ARG A 263 11.13 -20.82 -1.59
CA ARG A 263 12.37 -20.45 -0.91
C ARG A 263 13.42 -19.84 -1.84
N HIS A 264 13.29 -20.05 -3.15
CA HIS A 264 14.22 -19.57 -4.16
C HIS A 264 13.55 -18.57 -5.07
N ASN A 265 13.96 -17.31 -4.96
CA ASN A 265 13.53 -16.22 -5.83
C ASN A 265 14.73 -15.85 -6.73
N PRO A 266 14.53 -15.77 -8.06
CA PRO A 266 15.61 -15.40 -9.00
C PRO A 266 16.20 -14.01 -8.73
N GLU A 267 15.43 -13.12 -8.08
CA GLU A 267 15.83 -11.78 -7.69
C GLU A 267 15.71 -11.65 -6.17
N SER A 268 16.84 -11.77 -5.46
CA SER A 268 16.88 -11.74 -3.99
C SER A 268 17.55 -10.48 -3.47
N VAL A 269 17.02 -9.91 -2.39
CA VAL A 269 17.74 -8.88 -1.64
C VAL A 269 18.72 -9.58 -0.71
N SER A 270 20.01 -9.32 -0.94
CA SER A 270 21.09 -9.78 -0.08
C SER A 270 21.71 -8.60 0.66
N TYR A 271 22.21 -8.86 1.87
CA TYR A 271 23.07 -7.90 2.53
C TYR A 271 24.42 -8.58 2.78
N THR A 272 25.50 -7.84 2.58
CA THR A 272 26.87 -8.29 2.84
C THR A 272 27.63 -7.14 3.47
N HIS A 273 28.41 -7.44 4.50
CA HIS A 273 29.33 -6.50 5.11
C HIS A 273 30.72 -7.13 5.18
N LEU A 274 31.75 -6.33 5.01
CA LEU A 274 33.15 -6.74 5.09
C LEU A 274 33.94 -5.71 5.88
N ARG A 275 34.92 -6.20 6.61
CA ARG A 275 35.87 -5.40 7.37
C ARG A 275 37.31 -5.85 7.03
N ALA A 276 38.27 -4.91 6.96
CA ALA A 276 39.67 -5.26 6.90
C ALA A 276 40.06 -6.17 8.08
N HIS A 277 40.82 -7.22 7.83
CA HIS A 277 41.27 -8.23 8.80
C HIS A 277 40.19 -9.24 9.26
N GLU A 278 39.06 -9.35 8.58
CA GLU A 278 38.09 -10.46 8.82
C GLU A 278 38.42 -11.72 8.01
N THR A 279 39.52 -11.78 7.32
CA THR A 279 39.99 -12.97 6.62
C THR A 279 40.89 -13.79 7.56
N SER A 280 40.31 -14.56 8.44
CA SER A 280 40.95 -15.71 9.09
C SER A 280 40.32 -16.99 8.60
#